data_df9747145d6818c6bfd9dabb0f1c3aeb
#
_entry.id   df9747145d6818c6bfd9dabb0f1c3aeb
#
_cell.length_a   1.000
_cell.length_b   1.000
_cell.length_c   1.000
_cell.angle_alpha   90.00
_cell.angle_beta   90.00
_cell.angle_gamma   90.00
#
_symmetry.space_group_name_H-M   'P 1'
#
loop_
_entity.id
_entity.type
_entity.pdbx_description
1 polymer ?
#
loop_
_entity_poly.entity_id
_entity_poly.type
_entity_poly.pdbx_seq_one_letter_code
_entity_poly.pdbx_strand_id
1 'polypeptide(L)'
;MTAERIAAIEKELRHIAVIIKQKGREILLQYPITAPQFVALQWLADKGDLTTGELSQTIKLAISTTTDIVDRLEKNELVKRVRDEKDRRIVRVHILEKGEQIITEVIKKRQAYLGHLLETFSPDEADQLQLLLHKLHGKMNDYEQLEAKTEKKKRR
;
A
#
# COMPACT_ATOMS: atom_id res chain seq x y z
N MET A 1 -21.27 14.66 -16.66
CA MET A 1 -19.79 14.62 -16.76
C MET A 1 -19.40 14.54 -18.22
N THR A 2 -18.67 15.52 -18.73
CA THR A 2 -18.23 15.52 -20.15
C THR A 2 -17.00 14.66 -20.36
N ALA A 3 -16.82 14.14 -21.57
CA ALA A 3 -15.63 13.34 -21.93
C ALA A 3 -14.33 14.12 -21.75
N GLU A 4 -14.33 15.40 -22.09
CA GLU A 4 -13.19 16.31 -21.91
C GLU A 4 -12.78 16.44 -20.43
N ARG A 5 -13.75 16.56 -19.52
CA ARG A 5 -13.49 16.66 -18.09
C ARG A 5 -12.92 15.35 -17.52
N ILE A 6 -13.45 14.21 -17.98
CA ILE A 6 -12.93 12.90 -17.61
C ILE A 6 -11.48 12.73 -18.08
N ALA A 7 -11.18 13.11 -19.33
CA ALA A 7 -9.83 13.05 -19.88
C ALA A 7 -8.85 13.94 -19.12
N ALA A 8 -9.26 15.14 -18.71
CA ALA A 8 -8.44 16.04 -17.90
C ALA A 8 -8.12 15.43 -16.52
N ILE A 9 -9.12 14.88 -15.85
CA ILE A 9 -8.93 14.23 -14.54
C ILE A 9 -8.04 13.00 -14.66
N GLU A 10 -8.25 12.14 -15.67
CA GLU A 10 -7.40 10.95 -15.91
C GLU A 10 -5.94 11.36 -16.11
N LYS A 11 -5.70 12.37 -16.94
CA LYS A 11 -4.35 12.86 -17.22
C LYS A 11 -3.64 13.33 -15.95
N GLU A 12 -4.29 14.13 -15.12
CA GLU A 12 -3.72 14.60 -13.86
C GLU A 12 -3.45 13.44 -12.90
N LEU A 13 -4.38 12.52 -12.73
CA LEU A 13 -4.19 11.33 -11.88
C LEU A 13 -3.02 10.47 -12.35
N ARG A 14 -2.88 10.24 -13.65
CA ARG A 14 -1.80 9.47 -14.23
C ARG A 14 -0.44 10.14 -13.99
N HIS A 15 -0.33 11.44 -14.18
CA HIS A 15 0.90 12.20 -13.92
C HIS A 15 1.25 12.23 -12.43
N ILE A 16 0.26 12.48 -11.56
CA ILE A 16 0.44 12.46 -10.11
C ILE A 16 0.92 11.07 -9.64
N ALA A 17 0.32 9.99 -10.14
CA ALA A 17 0.70 8.64 -9.78
C ALA A 17 2.17 8.33 -10.11
N VAL A 18 2.65 8.76 -11.28
CA VAL A 18 4.06 8.60 -11.69
C VAL A 18 4.99 9.35 -10.73
N ILE A 19 4.67 10.59 -10.40
CA ILE A 19 5.51 11.44 -9.52
C ILE A 19 5.55 10.87 -8.11
N ILE A 20 4.40 10.50 -7.55
CA ILE A 20 4.30 9.89 -6.21
C ILE A 20 5.10 8.60 -6.14
N LYS A 21 4.99 7.74 -7.15
CA LYS A 21 5.73 6.48 -7.23
C LYS A 21 7.24 6.71 -7.30
N GLN A 22 7.69 7.68 -8.11
CA GLN A 22 9.08 8.05 -8.22
C GLN A 22 9.63 8.59 -6.89
N LYS A 23 8.89 9.48 -6.23
CA LYS A 23 9.27 10.03 -4.92
C LYS A 23 9.35 8.94 -3.85
N GLY A 24 8.42 8.01 -3.86
CA GLY A 24 8.44 6.84 -2.98
C GLY A 24 9.71 6.00 -3.14
N ARG A 25 10.14 5.76 -4.38
CA ARG A 25 11.40 5.04 -4.66
C ARG A 25 12.63 5.80 -4.16
N GLU A 26 12.70 7.10 -4.37
CA GLU A 26 13.80 7.95 -3.87
C GLU A 26 13.92 7.89 -2.35
N ILE A 27 12.80 7.95 -1.64
CA ILE A 27 12.76 7.83 -0.18
C ILE A 27 13.28 6.45 0.25
N LEU A 28 12.84 5.37 -0.41
CA LEU A 28 13.24 4.00 -0.08
C LEU A 28 14.73 3.71 -0.32
N LEU A 29 15.41 4.45 -1.19
CA LEU A 29 16.87 4.31 -1.38
C LEU A 29 17.69 4.54 -0.11
N GLN A 30 17.12 5.22 0.89
CA GLN A 30 17.76 5.46 2.18
C GLN A 30 17.61 4.29 3.17
N TYR A 31 16.88 3.24 2.79
CA TYR A 31 16.57 2.09 3.64
C TYR A 31 17.00 0.78 2.96
N PRO A 32 17.40 -0.25 3.74
CA PRO A 32 17.81 -1.56 3.20
C PRO A 32 16.58 -2.40 2.80
N ILE A 33 15.68 -1.85 2.01
CA ILE A 33 14.40 -2.46 1.67
C ILE A 33 13.99 -2.08 0.24
N THR A 34 13.40 -3.01 -0.49
CA THR A 34 12.85 -2.78 -1.82
C THR A 34 11.42 -2.25 -1.74
N ALA A 35 10.91 -1.68 -2.84
CA ALA A 35 9.52 -1.23 -2.91
C ALA A 35 8.50 -2.36 -2.65
N PRO A 36 8.62 -3.57 -3.21
CA PRO A 36 7.71 -4.68 -2.87
C PRO A 36 7.77 -5.10 -1.39
N GLN A 37 8.97 -5.11 -0.80
CA GLN A 37 9.13 -5.39 0.62
C GLN A 37 8.45 -4.33 1.50
N PHE A 38 8.59 -3.06 1.15
CA PHE A 38 7.90 -1.98 1.85
C PHE A 38 6.38 -2.10 1.76
N VAL A 39 5.85 -2.41 0.58
CA VAL A 39 4.40 -2.64 0.39
C VAL A 39 3.91 -3.78 1.27
N ALA A 40 4.65 -4.89 1.36
CA ALA A 40 4.30 -6.00 2.24
C ALA A 40 4.29 -5.58 3.73
N LEU A 41 5.32 -4.85 4.20
CA LEU A 41 5.35 -4.31 5.55
C LEU A 41 4.17 -3.38 5.84
N GLN A 42 3.85 -2.51 4.90
CA GLN A 42 2.74 -1.55 5.05
C GLN A 42 1.40 -2.25 5.22
N TRP A 43 1.14 -3.31 4.45
CA TRP A 43 -0.07 -4.10 4.61
C TRP A 43 -0.12 -4.86 5.93
N LEU A 44 1.00 -5.38 6.41
CA LEU A 44 1.09 -6.01 7.73
C LEU A 44 0.83 -5.00 8.86
N ALA A 45 1.32 -3.77 8.72
CA ALA A 45 1.04 -2.70 9.68
C ALA A 45 -0.44 -2.30 9.68
N ASP A 46 -1.07 -2.23 8.50
CA ASP A 46 -2.46 -1.78 8.34
C ASP A 46 -3.47 -2.87 8.73
N LYS A 47 -3.22 -4.13 8.38
CA LYS A 47 -4.17 -5.25 8.57
C LYS A 47 -3.84 -6.15 9.75
N GLY A 48 -2.65 -6.04 10.34
CA GLY A 48 -2.15 -6.97 11.34
C GLY A 48 -1.54 -8.23 10.71
N ASP A 49 -1.42 -9.28 11.50
CA ASP A 49 -0.76 -10.52 11.09
C ASP A 49 -1.54 -11.23 9.97
N LEU A 50 -0.85 -11.57 8.91
CA LEU A 50 -1.39 -12.25 7.74
C LEU A 50 -0.59 -13.51 7.44
N THR A 51 -1.26 -14.56 6.91
CA THR A 51 -0.57 -15.67 6.29
C THR A 51 0.12 -15.22 5.00
N THR A 52 1.12 -15.96 4.51
CA THR A 52 1.74 -15.66 3.22
C THR A 52 0.73 -15.67 2.07
N GLY A 53 -0.25 -16.57 2.11
CA GLY A 53 -1.34 -16.62 1.13
C GLY A 53 -2.23 -15.39 1.16
N GLU A 54 -2.65 -14.95 2.35
CA GLU A 54 -3.44 -13.72 2.52
C GLU A 54 -2.66 -12.48 2.08
N LEU A 55 -1.37 -12.41 2.44
CA LEU A 55 -0.49 -11.33 2.02
C LEU A 55 -0.33 -11.29 0.49
N SER A 56 -0.13 -12.45 -0.16
CA SER A 56 -0.01 -12.55 -1.62
C SER A 56 -1.26 -12.04 -2.35
N GLN A 57 -2.44 -12.36 -1.83
CA GLN A 57 -3.71 -11.85 -2.36
C GLN A 57 -3.83 -10.33 -2.17
N THR A 58 -3.40 -9.81 -1.04
CA THR A 58 -3.48 -8.39 -0.71
C THR A 58 -2.56 -7.55 -1.60
N ILE A 59 -1.32 -8.00 -1.81
CA ILE A 59 -0.34 -7.30 -2.65
C ILE A 59 -0.44 -7.66 -4.14
N LYS A 60 -1.32 -8.61 -4.50
CA LYS A 60 -1.54 -9.09 -5.86
C LYS A 60 -0.28 -9.62 -6.55
N LEU A 61 0.52 -10.40 -5.81
CA LEU A 61 1.71 -11.11 -6.30
C LEU A 61 1.53 -12.62 -6.12
N ALA A 62 2.30 -13.41 -6.88
CA ALA A 62 2.33 -14.86 -6.71
C ALA A 62 2.82 -15.25 -5.30
N ILE A 63 2.35 -16.39 -4.79
CA ILE A 63 2.74 -16.90 -3.46
C ILE A 63 4.25 -17.10 -3.38
N SER A 64 4.90 -17.64 -4.42
CA SER A 64 6.35 -17.82 -4.46
C SER A 64 7.11 -16.50 -4.33
N THR A 65 6.71 -15.47 -5.05
CA THR A 65 7.30 -14.12 -4.95
C THR A 65 7.09 -13.53 -3.57
N THR A 66 5.89 -13.69 -3.00
CA THR A 66 5.57 -13.21 -1.65
C THR A 66 6.38 -13.94 -0.59
N THR A 67 6.60 -15.26 -0.74
CA THR A 67 7.47 -16.05 0.14
C THR A 67 8.89 -15.50 0.13
N ASP A 68 9.45 -15.21 -1.04
CA ASP A 68 10.78 -14.61 -1.17
C ASP A 68 10.87 -13.23 -0.49
N ILE A 69 9.82 -12.41 -0.63
CA ILE A 69 9.73 -11.12 0.06
C ILE A 69 9.76 -11.32 1.57
N VAL A 70 8.93 -12.22 2.10
CA VAL A 70 8.86 -12.52 3.53
C VAL A 70 10.19 -13.08 4.06
N ASP A 71 10.84 -13.97 3.32
CA ASP A 71 12.15 -14.53 3.70
C ASP A 71 13.20 -13.42 3.86
N ARG A 72 13.23 -12.46 2.95
CA ARG A 72 14.15 -11.32 3.02
C ARG A 72 13.81 -10.36 4.16
N LEU A 73 12.52 -10.11 4.40
CA LEU A 73 12.08 -9.30 5.53
C LEU A 73 12.44 -9.96 6.87
N GLU A 74 12.27 -11.27 6.99
CA GLU A 74 12.64 -12.04 8.19
C GLU A 74 14.16 -12.05 8.41
N LYS A 75 14.93 -12.25 7.36
CA LYS A 75 16.40 -12.19 7.41
C LYS A 75 16.91 -10.84 7.92
N ASN A 76 16.22 -9.75 7.57
CA ASN A 76 16.55 -8.39 8.00
C ASN A 76 15.90 -8.02 9.35
N GLU A 77 15.27 -8.96 10.03
CA GLU A 77 14.63 -8.77 11.34
C GLU A 77 13.50 -7.73 11.33
N LEU A 78 12.82 -7.59 10.20
CA LEU A 78 11.69 -6.67 10.03
C LEU A 78 10.34 -7.33 10.32
N VAL A 79 10.28 -8.65 10.12
CA VAL A 79 9.13 -9.51 10.43
C VAL A 79 9.61 -10.81 11.03
N LYS A 80 8.67 -11.56 11.60
CA LYS A 80 8.86 -12.97 12.00
C LYS A 80 7.65 -13.80 11.60
N ARG A 81 7.87 -15.10 11.37
CA ARG A 81 6.79 -16.07 11.22
C ARG A 81 6.36 -16.57 12.59
N VAL A 82 5.05 -16.59 12.83
CA VAL A 82 4.44 -17.05 14.09
C VAL A 82 3.40 -18.10 13.77
N ARG A 83 3.52 -19.27 14.40
CA ARG A 83 2.52 -20.34 14.29
C ARG A 83 1.30 -20.01 15.14
N ASP A 84 0.12 -20.33 14.60
CA ASP A 84 -1.13 -20.24 15.35
C ASP A 84 -1.10 -21.24 16.52
N GLU A 85 -1.54 -20.80 17.70
CA GLU A 85 -1.55 -21.64 18.90
C GLU A 85 -2.60 -22.78 18.82
N LYS A 86 -3.73 -22.51 18.13
CA LYS A 86 -4.85 -23.45 17.97
C LYS A 86 -4.66 -24.41 16.79
N ASP A 87 -4.14 -23.92 15.66
CA ASP A 87 -3.83 -24.71 14.48
C ASP A 87 -2.41 -24.44 14.00
N ARG A 88 -1.47 -25.30 14.36
CA ARG A 88 -0.04 -25.14 14.07
C ARG A 88 0.33 -25.27 12.59
N ARG A 89 -0.62 -25.65 11.73
CA ARG A 89 -0.46 -25.62 10.26
C ARG A 89 -0.54 -24.20 9.73
N ILE A 90 -1.17 -23.29 10.47
CA ILE A 90 -1.31 -21.88 10.11
C ILE A 90 -0.10 -21.11 10.63
N VAL A 91 0.60 -20.45 9.71
CA VAL A 91 1.74 -19.59 10.02
C VAL A 91 1.43 -18.18 9.52
N ARG A 92 1.51 -17.21 10.42
CA ARG A 92 1.30 -15.79 10.10
C ARG A 92 2.62 -15.03 10.13
N VAL A 93 2.67 -13.99 9.31
CA VAL A 93 3.78 -13.04 9.29
C VAL A 93 3.43 -11.89 10.23
N HIS A 94 4.29 -11.66 11.20
CA HIS A 94 4.16 -10.61 12.20
C HIS A 94 5.24 -9.55 12.01
N ILE A 95 4.86 -8.27 11.96
CA ILE A 95 5.82 -7.17 11.86
C ILE A 95 6.53 -6.96 13.20
N LEU A 96 7.85 -6.79 13.13
CA LEU A 96 8.69 -6.48 14.29
C LEU A 96 8.87 -4.97 14.46
N GLU A 97 9.35 -4.54 15.62
CA GLU A 97 9.56 -3.14 15.95
C GLU A 97 10.42 -2.40 14.91
N LYS A 98 11.50 -3.04 14.43
CA LYS A 98 12.36 -2.49 13.38
C LYS A 98 11.61 -2.25 12.06
N GLY A 99 10.70 -3.15 11.71
CA GLY A 99 9.80 -2.98 10.55
C GLY A 99 8.83 -1.83 10.73
N GLU A 100 8.22 -1.70 11.90
CA GLU A 100 7.33 -0.58 12.24
C GLU A 100 8.06 0.77 12.21
N GLN A 101 9.31 0.82 12.67
CA GLN A 101 10.14 2.02 12.60
C GLN A 101 10.37 2.47 11.15
N ILE A 102 10.72 1.55 10.26
CA ILE A 102 10.91 1.86 8.82
C ILE A 102 9.62 2.42 8.23
N ILE A 103 8.47 1.80 8.49
CA ILE A 103 7.17 2.28 8.04
C ILE A 103 6.93 3.72 8.52
N THR A 104 7.09 3.97 9.79
CA THR A 104 6.88 5.28 10.41
C THR A 104 7.77 6.36 9.78
N GLU A 105 9.06 6.06 9.60
CA GLU A 105 10.01 7.00 9.02
C GLU A 105 9.71 7.31 7.54
N VAL A 106 9.39 6.29 6.75
CA VAL A 106 9.04 6.47 5.34
C VAL A 106 7.76 7.29 5.19
N ILE A 107 6.74 7.00 6.01
CA ILE A 107 5.49 7.76 6.00
C ILE A 107 5.74 9.23 6.38
N LYS A 108 6.54 9.50 7.41
CA LYS A 108 6.92 10.87 7.79
C LYS A 108 7.59 11.63 6.64
N LYS A 109 8.50 10.99 5.92
CA LYS A 109 9.15 11.61 4.75
C LYS A 109 8.18 11.90 3.62
N ARG A 110 7.23 11.00 3.36
CA ARG A 110 6.15 11.23 2.38
C ARG A 110 5.26 12.39 2.80
N GLN A 111 4.89 12.45 4.08
CA GLN A 111 4.08 13.52 4.63
C GLN A 111 4.82 14.87 4.57
N ALA A 112 6.11 14.90 4.88
CA ALA A 112 6.93 16.11 4.77
C ALA A 112 6.99 16.62 3.33
N TYR A 113 7.16 15.73 2.35
CA TYR A 113 7.12 16.08 0.94
C TYR A 113 5.77 16.69 0.54
N LEU A 114 4.66 16.04 0.88
CA LEU A 114 3.32 16.57 0.60
C LEU A 114 3.06 17.89 1.33
N GLY A 115 3.47 17.98 2.59
CA GLY A 115 3.34 19.21 3.37
C GLY A 115 4.00 20.40 2.70
N HIS A 116 5.22 20.21 2.18
CA HIS A 116 5.92 21.25 1.43
C HIS A 116 5.16 21.67 0.15
N LEU A 117 4.61 20.73 -0.60
CA LEU A 117 3.82 21.04 -1.79
C LEU A 117 2.51 21.79 -1.46
N LEU A 118 1.91 21.48 -0.32
CA LEU A 118 0.64 22.06 0.11
C LEU A 118 0.79 23.43 0.80
N GLU A 119 2.00 23.91 1.04
CA GLU A 119 2.25 25.23 1.63
C GLU A 119 1.65 26.39 0.81
N THR A 120 1.49 26.18 -0.50
CA THR A 120 0.89 27.17 -1.42
C THR A 120 -0.64 27.10 -1.49
N PHE A 121 -1.24 26.10 -0.87
CA PHE A 121 -2.69 25.92 -0.83
C PHE A 121 -3.30 26.69 0.33
N SER A 122 -4.45 27.30 0.10
CA SER A 122 -5.25 27.81 1.22
C SER A 122 -5.82 26.65 2.06
N PRO A 123 -6.18 26.87 3.33
CA PRO A 123 -6.84 25.84 4.14
C PRO A 123 -8.09 25.24 3.45
N ASP A 124 -8.92 26.07 2.82
CA ASP A 124 -10.12 25.61 2.12
C ASP A 124 -9.79 24.72 0.91
N GLU A 125 -8.74 25.06 0.16
CA GLU A 125 -8.27 24.22 -0.96
C GLU A 125 -7.73 22.87 -0.48
N ALA A 126 -6.98 22.85 0.62
CA ALA A 126 -6.49 21.63 1.22
C ALA A 126 -7.62 20.72 1.71
N ASP A 127 -8.64 21.29 2.38
CA ASP A 127 -9.83 20.57 2.84
C ASP A 127 -10.63 20.00 1.67
N GLN A 128 -10.81 20.78 0.59
CA GLN A 128 -11.46 20.30 -0.63
C GLN A 128 -10.70 19.17 -1.29
N LEU A 129 -9.38 19.28 -1.38
CA LEU A 129 -8.52 18.23 -1.95
C LEU A 129 -8.65 16.93 -1.13
N GLN A 130 -8.57 17.01 0.20
CA GLN A 130 -8.73 15.87 1.09
C GLN A 130 -10.10 15.19 0.89
N LEU A 131 -11.18 15.97 0.87
CA LEU A 131 -12.54 15.47 0.69
C LEU A 131 -12.70 14.75 -0.66
N LEU A 132 -12.22 15.36 -1.74
CA LEU A 132 -12.35 14.81 -3.09
C LEU A 132 -11.50 13.55 -3.29
N LEU A 133 -10.29 13.53 -2.75
CA LEU A 133 -9.43 12.34 -2.77
C LEU A 133 -10.05 11.17 -1.97
N HIS A 134 -10.61 11.46 -0.79
CA HIS A 134 -11.31 10.47 0.01
C HIS A 134 -12.50 9.87 -0.72
N LYS A 135 -13.32 10.72 -1.36
CA LYS A 135 -14.46 10.29 -2.16
C LYS A 135 -14.06 9.45 -3.37
N LEU A 136 -13.02 9.85 -4.10
CA LEU A 136 -12.52 9.12 -5.25
C LEU A 136 -11.96 7.75 -4.84
N HIS A 137 -11.13 7.71 -3.80
CA HIS A 137 -10.57 6.48 -3.25
C HIS A 137 -11.67 5.49 -2.81
N GLY A 138 -12.69 5.96 -2.11
CA GLY A 138 -13.84 5.15 -1.72
C GLY A 138 -14.56 4.52 -2.93
N LYS A 139 -14.77 5.30 -3.99
CA LYS A 139 -15.40 4.80 -5.23
C LYS A 139 -14.54 3.77 -5.97
N MET A 140 -13.22 3.94 -5.97
CA MET A 140 -12.30 2.97 -6.54
C MET A 140 -12.35 1.64 -5.79
N ASN A 141 -12.36 1.66 -4.46
CA ASN A 141 -12.48 0.47 -3.63
C ASN A 141 -13.80 -0.28 -3.85
N ASP A 142 -14.92 0.44 -3.92
CA ASP A 142 -16.24 -0.15 -4.20
C ASP A 142 -16.25 -0.86 -5.56
N TYR A 143 -15.66 -0.25 -6.55
CA TYR A 143 -15.58 -0.80 -7.91
C TYR A 143 -14.74 -2.09 -7.95
N GLU A 144 -13.56 -2.11 -7.33
CA GLU A 144 -12.72 -3.31 -7.25
C GLU A 144 -13.42 -4.47 -6.54
N GLN A 145 -14.17 -4.19 -5.47
CA GLN A 145 -14.94 -5.22 -4.75
C GLN A 145 -16.06 -5.83 -5.61
N LEU A 146 -16.70 -5.01 -6.44
CA LEU A 146 -17.74 -5.48 -7.37
C LEU A 146 -17.14 -6.36 -8.47
N GLU A 147 -16.02 -5.96 -9.05
CA GLU A 147 -15.33 -6.77 -10.07
C GLU A 147 -14.89 -8.13 -9.50
N ALA A 148 -14.27 -8.14 -8.32
CA ALA A 148 -13.82 -9.38 -7.67
C ALA A 148 -14.98 -10.35 -7.38
N LYS A 149 -16.17 -9.83 -7.01
CA LYS A 149 -17.38 -10.66 -6.82
C LYS A 149 -17.91 -11.23 -8.14
N THR A 150 -17.84 -10.43 -9.21
CA THR A 150 -18.30 -10.83 -10.54
C THR A 150 -17.40 -11.91 -11.15
N GLU A 151 -16.09 -11.80 -11.00
CA GLU A 151 -15.15 -12.81 -11.47
C GLU A 151 -15.29 -14.14 -10.72
N LYS A 152 -15.52 -14.12 -9.40
CA LYS A 152 -15.77 -15.32 -8.61
C LYS A 152 -17.05 -16.06 -9.05
N LYS A 153 -18.08 -15.33 -9.51
CA LYS A 153 -19.30 -15.93 -10.06
C LYS A 153 -19.09 -16.56 -11.43
N LYS A 154 -18.21 -16.00 -12.27
CA LYS A 154 -17.92 -16.57 -13.61
C LYS A 154 -17.04 -17.83 -13.59
N ARG A 155 -16.32 -18.07 -12.48
CA ARG A 155 -15.46 -19.25 -12.29
C ARG A 155 -16.16 -20.42 -11.61
N ARG A 156 -17.43 -20.28 -11.24
CA ARG A 156 -18.32 -21.35 -10.72
C ARG A 156 -19.29 -21.82 -11.78
#